data_d0189fc13fbc0873708cd6e3b76742c9
#
_entry.id   d0189fc13fbc0873708cd6e3b76742c9
#
_cell.length_a   1.000
_cell.length_b   1.000
_cell.length_c   1.000
_cell.angle_alpha   90.00
_cell.angle_beta   90.00
_cell.angle_gamma   90.00
#
_symmetry.space_group_name_H-M   'P 1'
#
loop_
_entity.id
_entity.type
_entity.pdbx_description
1 polymer ?
#
loop_
_entity_poly.entity_id
_entity_poly.type
_entity_poly.pdbx_seq_one_letter_code
_entity_poly.pdbx_strand_id
1 'polypeptide(L)'
;MELVEQRNMKVATACRLFGHCRQAFYQSKADIEAEVNRDKVILDNVREIRDEDPGIGGYKLWLMLTELYGRKLIPGRDSFFTLLRRHQLMLPPRKARHTTNSNHRYHKWKNLVKGIVLTSANQLWVSDITYIQLANGDVAYL
;
A
#
# COMPACT_ATOMS: atom_id res chain seq x y z
N MET A 1 -31.41 -0.22 -1.15
CA MET A 1 -31.47 0.92 -2.08
C MET A 1 -31.83 0.50 -3.49
N GLU A 2 -31.20 -0.52 -4.06
CA GLU A 2 -31.50 -1.03 -5.41
C GLU A 2 -32.99 -1.28 -5.71
N LEU A 3 -33.76 -1.85 -4.77
CA LEU A 3 -35.19 -2.10 -4.97
C LEU A 3 -36.04 -0.85 -5.11
N VAL A 4 -35.64 0.27 -4.47
CA VAL A 4 -36.34 1.55 -4.59
C VAL A 4 -36.04 2.21 -5.94
N GLU A 5 -34.79 2.17 -6.37
CA GLU A 5 -34.36 2.79 -7.62
C GLU A 5 -34.72 1.97 -8.86
N GLN A 6 -34.46 0.65 -8.85
CA GLN A 6 -34.70 -0.22 -10.00
C GLN A 6 -36.17 -0.59 -10.21
N ARG A 7 -36.97 -0.70 -9.12
CA ARG A 7 -38.37 -1.12 -9.18
C ARG A 7 -39.36 0.02 -8.93
N ASN A 8 -38.92 1.26 -8.89
CA ASN A 8 -39.73 2.47 -8.64
C ASN A 8 -40.68 2.32 -7.43
N MET A 9 -40.21 1.60 -6.38
CA MET A 9 -40.98 1.31 -5.19
C MET A 9 -40.95 2.53 -4.25
N LYS A 10 -42.09 2.89 -3.67
CA LYS A 10 -42.18 3.96 -2.66
C LYS A 10 -41.30 3.62 -1.45
N VAL A 11 -40.45 4.54 -0.99
CA VAL A 11 -39.57 4.37 0.18
C VAL A 11 -40.36 3.88 1.42
N ALA A 12 -41.58 4.43 1.65
CA ALA A 12 -42.43 4.03 2.77
C ALA A 12 -42.80 2.54 2.72
N THR A 13 -43.07 2.00 1.53
CA THR A 13 -43.41 0.60 1.33
C THR A 13 -42.18 -0.29 1.56
N ALA A 14 -41.04 0.09 1.01
CA ALA A 14 -39.77 -0.62 1.21
C ALA A 14 -39.39 -0.65 2.70
N CYS A 15 -39.44 0.48 3.38
CA CYS A 15 -39.11 0.55 4.81
C CYS A 15 -40.02 -0.34 5.66
N ARG A 16 -41.31 -0.39 5.36
CA ARG A 16 -42.27 -1.25 6.08
C ARG A 16 -41.99 -2.74 5.84
N LEU A 17 -41.64 -3.12 4.63
CA LEU A 17 -41.31 -4.51 4.28
C LEU A 17 -40.08 -5.02 5.02
N PHE A 18 -39.06 -4.17 5.17
CA PHE A 18 -37.78 -4.54 5.78
C PHE A 18 -37.66 -4.15 7.26
N GLY A 19 -38.72 -3.65 7.88
CA GLY A 19 -38.70 -3.29 9.29
C GLY A 19 -37.87 -2.06 9.65
N HIS A 20 -37.58 -1.18 8.67
CA HIS A 20 -36.80 0.03 8.87
C HIS A 20 -37.68 1.29 8.91
N CYS A 21 -37.23 2.32 9.63
CA CYS A 21 -37.89 3.61 9.58
C CYS A 21 -37.39 4.43 8.37
N ARG A 22 -38.22 5.36 7.88
CA ARG A 22 -37.84 6.23 6.74
C ARG A 22 -36.61 7.10 7.05
N GLN A 23 -36.50 7.55 8.30
CA GLN A 23 -35.34 8.35 8.72
C GLN A 23 -34.03 7.56 8.58
N ALA A 24 -33.98 6.31 9.03
CA ALA A 24 -32.82 5.45 8.88
C ALA A 24 -32.44 5.23 7.40
N PHE A 25 -33.43 5.10 6.52
CA PHE A 25 -33.19 4.99 5.07
C PHE A 25 -32.49 6.24 4.50
N TYR A 26 -32.99 7.44 4.82
CA TYR A 26 -32.38 8.67 4.31
C TYR A 26 -31.01 8.95 4.94
N GLN A 27 -30.84 8.64 6.23
CA GLN A 27 -29.55 8.76 6.91
C GLN A 27 -28.52 7.82 6.30
N SER A 28 -28.87 6.56 6.08
CA SER A 28 -28.00 5.59 5.40
C SER A 28 -27.63 6.03 3.98
N LYS A 29 -28.54 6.68 3.25
CA LYS A 29 -28.26 7.23 1.93
C LYS A 29 -27.23 8.36 2.01
N ALA A 30 -27.41 9.32 2.93
CA ALA A 30 -26.48 10.40 3.15
C ALA A 30 -25.09 9.92 3.60
N ASP A 31 -25.04 8.91 4.46
CA ASP A 31 -23.79 8.30 4.94
C ASP A 31 -23.02 7.62 3.78
N ILE A 32 -23.72 6.93 2.88
CA ILE A 32 -23.11 6.30 1.69
C ILE A 32 -22.59 7.37 0.73
N GLU A 33 -23.35 8.44 0.47
CA GLU A 33 -22.91 9.54 -0.40
C GLU A 33 -21.67 10.23 0.18
N ALA A 34 -21.64 10.44 1.50
CA ALA A 34 -20.48 11.00 2.20
C ALA A 34 -19.25 10.07 2.10
N GLU A 35 -19.45 8.76 2.23
CA GLU A 35 -18.40 7.76 2.08
C GLU A 35 -17.83 7.75 0.65
N VAL A 36 -18.68 7.74 -0.36
CA VAL A 36 -18.27 7.77 -1.78
C VAL A 36 -17.47 9.04 -2.09
N ASN A 37 -17.91 10.20 -1.60
CA ASN A 37 -17.21 11.47 -1.80
C ASN A 37 -15.84 11.46 -1.09
N ARG A 38 -15.77 10.95 0.14
CA ARG A 38 -14.51 10.77 0.87
C ARG A 38 -13.56 9.85 0.12
N ASP A 39 -14.04 8.69 -0.32
CA ASP A 39 -13.24 7.70 -1.05
C ASP A 39 -12.69 8.26 -2.35
N LYS A 40 -13.50 9.08 -3.06
CA LYS A 40 -13.04 9.78 -4.27
C LYS A 40 -11.88 10.70 -3.98
N VAL A 41 -11.97 11.55 -2.96
CA VAL A 41 -10.88 12.46 -2.57
C VAL A 41 -9.61 11.67 -2.23
N ILE A 42 -9.73 10.57 -1.48
CA ILE A 42 -8.59 9.70 -1.14
C ILE A 42 -7.94 9.12 -2.40
N LEU A 43 -8.74 8.60 -3.33
CA LEU A 43 -8.25 7.97 -4.55
C LEU A 43 -7.55 8.98 -5.48
N ASP A 44 -8.07 10.19 -5.59
CA ASP A 44 -7.46 11.23 -6.42
C ASP A 44 -6.09 11.64 -5.85
N ASN A 45 -5.97 11.82 -4.53
CA ASN A 45 -4.68 12.07 -3.88
C ASN A 45 -3.70 10.89 -4.03
N VAL A 46 -4.18 9.65 -3.93
CA VAL A 46 -3.34 8.46 -4.16
C VAL A 46 -2.78 8.43 -5.57
N ARG A 47 -3.56 8.82 -6.57
CA ARG A 47 -3.10 8.89 -7.97
C ARG A 47 -2.06 9.98 -8.14
N GLU A 48 -2.33 11.17 -7.63
CA GLU A 48 -1.41 12.32 -7.68
C GLU A 48 -0.03 11.97 -7.07
N ILE A 49 0.00 11.39 -5.87
CA ILE A 49 1.24 10.97 -5.23
C ILE A 49 1.96 9.90 -6.05
N ARG A 50 1.23 9.01 -6.72
CA ARG A 50 1.83 7.97 -7.56
C ARG A 50 2.29 8.43 -8.92
N ASP A 51 1.77 9.53 -9.42
CA ASP A 51 2.29 10.16 -10.62
C ASP A 51 3.71 10.71 -10.35
N GLU A 52 3.99 11.15 -9.12
CA GLU A 52 5.33 11.58 -8.68
C GLU A 52 6.22 10.38 -8.26
N ASP A 53 5.69 9.44 -7.48
CA ASP A 53 6.40 8.22 -7.00
C ASP A 53 5.57 6.96 -7.31
N PRO A 54 5.69 6.38 -8.50
CA PRO A 54 4.96 5.17 -8.89
C PRO A 54 5.24 3.95 -8.02
N GLY A 55 6.38 3.94 -7.31
CA GLY A 55 6.84 2.84 -6.47
C GLY A 55 6.33 2.88 -5.03
N ILE A 56 5.60 3.93 -4.64
CA ILE A 56 5.18 4.12 -3.25
C ILE A 56 4.17 3.04 -2.80
N GLY A 57 4.50 2.34 -1.71
CA GLY A 57 3.67 1.28 -1.14
C GLY A 57 2.45 1.82 -0.39
N GLY A 58 1.38 1.01 -0.33
CA GLY A 58 0.12 1.39 0.32
C GLY A 58 0.24 1.83 1.78
N TYR A 59 1.19 1.27 2.54
CA TYR A 59 1.41 1.67 3.93
C TYR A 59 1.99 3.10 4.05
N LYS A 60 2.97 3.43 3.20
CA LYS A 60 3.50 4.80 3.14
C LYS A 60 2.43 5.81 2.74
N LEU A 61 1.63 5.48 1.71
CA LEU A 61 0.49 6.30 1.28
C LEU A 61 -0.47 6.56 2.44
N TRP A 62 -0.84 5.51 3.17
CA TRP A 62 -1.74 5.64 4.32
C TRP A 62 -1.16 6.55 5.42
N LEU A 63 0.13 6.45 5.73
CA LEU A 63 0.80 7.33 6.70
C LEU A 63 0.81 8.78 6.23
N MET A 64 1.25 9.03 5.00
CA MET A 64 1.32 10.38 4.42
C MET A 64 -0.05 11.06 4.38
N LEU A 65 -1.07 10.36 3.89
CA LEU A 65 -2.43 10.90 3.83
C LEU A 65 -3.04 11.10 5.23
N THR A 66 -2.71 10.23 6.19
CA THR A 66 -3.16 10.39 7.57
C THR A 66 -2.50 11.60 8.23
N GLU A 67 -1.25 11.89 7.93
CA GLU A 67 -0.53 13.07 8.40
C GLU A 67 -1.10 14.36 7.79
N LEU A 68 -1.38 14.36 6.49
CA LEU A 68 -1.91 15.52 5.77
C LEU A 68 -3.37 15.86 6.11
N TYR A 69 -4.24 14.85 6.15
CA TYR A 69 -5.69 15.05 6.26
C TYR A 69 -6.29 14.62 7.59
N GLY A 70 -5.51 13.95 8.43
CA GLY A 70 -5.96 13.44 9.72
C GLY A 70 -6.87 12.21 9.64
N ARG A 71 -7.10 11.60 10.82
CA ARG A 71 -7.90 10.38 10.99
C ARG A 71 -9.40 10.55 10.74
N LYS A 72 -9.89 11.78 10.62
CA LYS A 72 -11.30 12.03 10.30
C LYS A 72 -11.62 11.75 8.84
N LEU A 73 -10.70 12.06 7.93
CA LEU A 73 -10.87 11.82 6.50
C LEU A 73 -10.31 10.45 6.10
N ILE A 74 -9.14 10.08 6.59
CA ILE A 74 -8.47 8.84 6.21
C ILE A 74 -8.96 7.69 7.10
N PRO A 75 -9.54 6.63 6.50
CA PRO A 75 -10.03 5.46 7.25
C PRO A 75 -8.89 4.68 7.89
N GLY A 76 -9.24 3.73 8.74
CA GLY A 76 -8.28 2.78 9.31
C GLY A 76 -7.49 2.07 8.22
N ARG A 77 -6.28 1.63 8.56
CA ARG A 77 -5.34 0.98 7.62
C ARG A 77 -6.00 -0.10 6.76
N ASP A 78 -6.73 -1.02 7.38
CA ASP A 78 -7.30 -2.17 6.68
C ASP A 78 -8.43 -1.76 5.72
N SER A 79 -9.26 -0.78 6.10
CA SER A 79 -10.27 -0.18 5.23
C SER A 79 -9.63 0.56 4.05
N PHE A 80 -8.53 1.30 4.29
CA PHE A 80 -7.77 1.96 3.24
C PHE A 80 -7.18 0.95 2.24
N PHE A 81 -6.60 -0.15 2.72
CA PHE A 81 -6.10 -1.21 1.85
C PHE A 81 -7.23 -1.91 1.07
N THR A 82 -8.40 -2.05 1.66
CA THR A 82 -9.59 -2.59 0.97
C THR A 82 -10.04 -1.66 -0.14
N LEU A 83 -10.02 -0.34 0.10
CA LEU A 83 -10.30 0.68 -0.91
C LEU A 83 -9.30 0.59 -2.08
N LEU A 84 -8.00 0.52 -1.80
CA LEU A 84 -6.97 0.37 -2.84
C LEU A 84 -7.15 -0.92 -3.66
N ARG A 85 -7.49 -2.06 -3.02
CA ARG A 85 -7.75 -3.32 -3.73
C ARG A 85 -8.96 -3.21 -4.66
N ARG A 86 -10.07 -2.63 -4.17
CA ARG A 86 -11.29 -2.44 -4.94
C ARG A 86 -11.05 -1.65 -6.23
N HIS A 87 -10.15 -0.67 -6.16
CA HIS A 87 -9.80 0.19 -7.29
C HIS A 87 -8.51 -0.24 -8.05
N GLN A 88 -8.02 -1.45 -7.81
CA GLN A 88 -6.82 -2.02 -8.46
C GLN A 88 -5.56 -1.15 -8.30
N LEU A 89 -5.49 -0.42 -7.21
CA LEU A 89 -4.36 0.46 -6.87
C LEU A 89 -3.33 -0.22 -5.93
N MET A 90 -3.35 -1.54 -5.79
CA MET A 90 -2.31 -2.27 -5.07
C MET A 90 -1.12 -2.52 -5.98
N LEU A 91 0.08 -2.24 -5.46
CA LEU A 91 1.30 -2.61 -6.17
C LEU A 91 1.48 -4.14 -6.14
N PRO A 92 1.96 -4.74 -7.23
CA PRO A 92 2.30 -6.15 -7.23
C PRO A 92 3.45 -6.43 -6.24
N PRO A 93 3.49 -7.62 -5.62
CA PRO A 93 4.60 -7.99 -4.77
C PRO A 93 5.91 -7.99 -5.56
N ARG A 94 6.97 -7.41 -4.98
CA ARG A 94 8.29 -7.45 -5.60
C ARG A 94 8.75 -8.89 -5.69
N LYS A 95 9.13 -9.32 -6.89
CA LYS A 95 9.76 -10.63 -7.08
C LYS A 95 11.10 -10.62 -6.35
N ALA A 96 11.34 -11.64 -5.51
CA ALA A 96 12.64 -11.84 -4.91
C ALA A 96 13.68 -12.03 -6.04
N ARG A 97 14.69 -11.18 -6.10
CA ARG A 97 15.82 -11.36 -7.01
C ARG A 97 16.87 -12.16 -6.28
N HIS A 98 17.31 -13.26 -6.89
CA HIS A 98 18.53 -13.93 -6.46
C HIS A 98 19.71 -13.04 -6.79
N THR A 99 20.28 -12.39 -5.79
CA THR A 99 21.42 -11.47 -5.95
C THR A 99 22.75 -12.15 -5.76
N THR A 100 22.77 -13.32 -5.13
CA THR A 100 24.00 -14.08 -4.84
C THR A 100 23.91 -15.50 -5.41
N ASN A 101 24.96 -15.93 -6.12
CA ASN A 101 25.12 -17.30 -6.55
C ASN A 101 26.17 -17.99 -5.67
N SER A 102 25.75 -18.48 -4.51
CA SER A 102 26.66 -19.19 -3.57
C SER A 102 27.10 -20.56 -4.07
N ASN A 103 26.51 -21.07 -5.16
CA ASN A 103 26.85 -22.37 -5.74
C ASN A 103 27.71 -22.24 -7.02
N HIS A 104 28.57 -21.21 -7.08
CA HIS A 104 29.51 -21.02 -8.19
C HIS A 104 30.68 -22.03 -8.11
N ARG A 105 31.33 -22.30 -9.27
CA ARG A 105 32.48 -23.22 -9.40
C ARG A 105 33.83 -22.61 -8.99
N TYR A 106 33.87 -21.32 -8.64
CA TYR A 106 35.09 -20.66 -8.21
C TYR A 106 35.55 -21.13 -6.85
N HIS A 107 36.85 -20.99 -6.57
CA HIS A 107 37.44 -21.35 -5.27
C HIS A 107 36.74 -20.60 -4.14
N LYS A 108 36.34 -21.35 -3.11
CA LYS A 108 35.69 -20.78 -1.91
C LYS A 108 36.75 -20.67 -0.81
N TRP A 109 37.08 -19.45 -0.44
CA TRP A 109 38.02 -19.18 0.64
C TRP A 109 37.41 -19.51 1.99
N LYS A 110 38.26 -19.97 2.92
CA LYS A 110 37.85 -20.19 4.31
C LYS A 110 37.52 -18.88 4.98
N ASN A 111 36.54 -18.88 5.89
CA ASN A 111 36.26 -17.71 6.71
C ASN A 111 37.43 -17.47 7.69
N LEU A 112 38.26 -16.46 7.41
CA LEU A 112 39.44 -16.11 8.20
C LEU A 112 39.11 -15.41 9.51
N VAL A 113 37.88 -14.87 9.64
CA VAL A 113 37.43 -14.17 10.87
C VAL A 113 36.66 -15.06 11.84
N LYS A 114 36.47 -16.32 11.51
CA LYS A 114 35.80 -17.26 12.41
C LYS A 114 36.60 -17.45 13.69
N GLY A 115 36.01 -17.04 14.83
CA GLY A 115 36.65 -17.19 16.15
C GLY A 115 37.50 -15.98 16.58
N ILE A 116 37.63 -14.94 15.77
CA ILE A 116 38.29 -13.70 16.18
C ILE A 116 37.34 -12.91 17.08
N VAL A 117 37.84 -12.51 18.26
CA VAL A 117 37.14 -11.56 19.15
C VAL A 117 37.75 -10.18 18.93
N LEU A 118 36.94 -9.25 18.44
CA LEU A 118 37.35 -7.87 18.23
C LEU A 118 37.31 -7.11 19.56
N THR A 119 38.40 -6.51 19.94
CA THR A 119 38.55 -5.80 21.24
C THR A 119 38.68 -4.29 21.07
N SER A 120 38.94 -3.81 19.85
CA SER A 120 39.06 -2.39 19.53
C SER A 120 38.62 -2.08 18.10
N ALA A 121 38.43 -0.80 17.79
CA ALA A 121 38.13 -0.32 16.44
C ALA A 121 39.32 -0.57 15.48
N ASN A 122 39.03 -0.66 14.18
CA ASN A 122 40.01 -0.86 13.10
C ASN A 122 40.75 -2.21 13.09
N GLN A 123 40.29 -3.20 13.83
CA GLN A 123 40.85 -4.55 13.79
C GLN A 123 40.32 -5.40 12.63
N LEU A 124 39.14 -5.04 12.12
CA LEU A 124 38.52 -5.72 10.99
C LEU A 124 37.88 -4.72 10.05
N TRP A 125 38.23 -4.80 8.78
CA TRP A 125 37.59 -4.05 7.71
C TRP A 125 36.84 -5.02 6.82
N VAL A 126 35.58 -4.70 6.52
CA VAL A 126 34.72 -5.48 5.63
C VAL A 126 34.28 -4.59 4.48
N SER A 127 34.41 -5.10 3.25
CA SER A 127 33.90 -4.42 2.07
C SER A 127 33.03 -5.36 1.25
N ASP A 128 32.04 -4.84 0.58
CA ASP A 128 31.16 -5.55 -0.32
C ASP A 128 30.95 -4.75 -1.60
N ILE A 129 30.70 -5.44 -2.70
CA ILE A 129 30.44 -4.81 -3.99
C ILE A 129 28.95 -4.80 -4.25
N THR A 130 28.38 -3.62 -4.39
CA THR A 130 26.95 -3.46 -4.70
C THR A 130 26.77 -3.16 -6.20
N TYR A 131 25.85 -3.87 -6.83
CA TYR A 131 25.46 -3.67 -8.22
C TYR A 131 24.32 -2.65 -8.27
N ILE A 132 24.55 -1.55 -8.97
CA ILE A 132 23.52 -0.51 -9.19
C ILE A 132 23.15 -0.53 -10.67
N GLN A 133 21.87 -0.81 -10.95
CA GLN A 133 21.37 -0.76 -12.32
C GLN A 133 21.08 0.69 -12.70
N LEU A 134 21.70 1.16 -13.75
CA LEU A 134 21.50 2.50 -14.30
C LEU A 134 20.24 2.55 -15.18
N ALA A 135 19.72 3.76 -15.41
CA ALA A 135 18.52 3.97 -16.22
C ALA A 135 18.66 3.53 -17.69
N ASN A 136 19.89 3.54 -18.20
CA ASN A 136 20.23 3.07 -19.56
C ASN A 136 20.36 1.54 -19.69
N GLY A 137 20.17 0.80 -18.59
CA GLY A 137 20.31 -0.66 -18.56
C GLY A 137 21.69 -1.17 -18.20
N ASP A 138 22.69 -0.32 -18.13
CA ASP A 138 24.05 -0.68 -17.69
C ASP A 138 24.11 -0.95 -16.19
N VAL A 139 25.20 -1.56 -15.74
CA VAL A 139 25.44 -1.86 -14.33
C VAL A 139 26.67 -1.08 -13.87
N ALA A 140 26.49 -0.30 -12.81
CA ALA A 140 27.61 0.31 -12.08
C ALA A 140 27.92 -0.54 -10.83
N TYR A 141 29.17 -0.47 -10.39
CA TYR A 141 29.67 -1.15 -9.19
C TYR A 141 30.06 -0.08 -8.16
N LEU A 142 29.63 -0.32 -6.93
CA LEU A 142 29.96 0.53 -5.77
C LEU A 142 30.68 -0.30 -4.72
#